data_73bbb05abbd2e8686fdd78699a139937
#
_entry.id   73bbb05abbd2e8686fdd78699a139937
#
_cell.length_a   1.000
_cell.length_b   1.000
_cell.length_c   1.000
_cell.angle_alpha   90.00
_cell.angle_beta   90.00
_cell.angle_gamma   90.00
#
_symmetry.space_group_name_H-M   'P 1'
#
loop_
_entity.id
_entity.type
_entity.pdbx_description
1 polymer ?
#
loop_
_entity_poly.entity_id
_entity_poly.type
_entity_poly.pdbx_seq_one_letter_code
_entity_poly.pdbx_strand_id
1 'polypeptide(L)'
;MTTELPIAVIALKIKAQKNISNFRRNPDFFASFSFFYNKLLMDLYEHPGCLEIKQHDNNIIIIWNLKEANAESILEKHKTIHKILRETNKNFPRCPINYLIVLEAGICNIIQLQHNRKAPAFIMQSDMIERTQKVLSSIGEAKYPHIMFTHDFYKLLPAKIKEKICCPYYFFHICCYSFKPHR
;
A
#
# COMPACT_ATOMS: atom_id res chain seq x y z
N MET A 1 -22.44 -2.36 -16.90
CA MET A 1 -21.40 -1.90 -17.86
C MET A 1 -20.06 -2.12 -17.21
N THR A 2 -19.13 -2.79 -17.87
CA THR A 2 -17.79 -3.04 -17.34
C THR A 2 -16.83 -2.04 -17.99
N THR A 3 -16.03 -1.35 -17.19
CA THR A 3 -15.05 -0.37 -17.67
C THR A 3 -13.67 -0.78 -17.20
N GLU A 4 -12.70 -0.81 -18.10
CA GLU A 4 -11.30 -1.02 -17.76
C GLU A 4 -10.67 0.29 -17.27
N LEU A 5 -10.03 0.23 -16.12
CA LEU A 5 -9.33 1.37 -15.53
C LEU A 5 -7.89 0.98 -15.20
N PRO A 6 -6.88 1.76 -15.66
CA PRO A 6 -5.51 1.60 -15.19
C PRO A 6 -5.43 2.09 -13.75
N ILE A 7 -5.00 1.22 -12.85
CA ILE A 7 -4.87 1.52 -11.43
C ILE A 7 -3.47 1.20 -10.90
N ALA A 8 -3.11 1.83 -9.80
CA ALA A 8 -2.02 1.40 -8.94
C ALA A 8 -2.56 1.03 -7.57
N VAL A 9 -1.92 0.05 -6.96
CA VAL A 9 -2.23 -0.43 -5.61
C VAL A 9 -1.03 -0.18 -4.72
N ILE A 10 -1.24 0.50 -3.59
CA ILE A 10 -0.30 0.53 -2.47
C ILE A 10 -0.82 -0.43 -1.42
N ALA A 11 -0.10 -1.50 -1.18
CA ALA A 11 -0.42 -2.42 -0.10
C ALA A 11 0.56 -2.25 1.06
N LEU A 12 0.03 -2.01 2.24
CA LEU A 12 0.76 -1.83 3.48
C LEU A 12 0.51 -3.02 4.40
N LYS A 13 1.56 -3.56 4.99
CA LYS A 13 1.47 -4.52 6.11
C LYS A 13 2.01 -3.86 7.36
N ILE A 14 1.15 -3.64 8.34
CA ILE A 14 1.51 -3.01 9.61
C ILE A 14 1.98 -4.08 10.59
N LYS A 15 3.07 -3.79 11.27
CA LYS A 15 3.69 -4.69 12.27
C LYS A 15 3.99 -3.92 13.56
N ALA A 16 3.91 -4.61 14.69
CA ALA A 16 4.52 -4.09 15.92
C ALA A 16 6.04 -4.14 15.80
N GLN A 17 6.75 -3.12 16.28
CA GLN A 17 8.23 -3.11 16.28
C GLN A 17 8.83 -4.12 17.24
N LYS A 18 8.13 -4.44 18.33
CA LYS A 18 8.55 -5.45 19.30
C LYS A 18 7.80 -6.75 19.05
N ASN A 19 8.45 -7.88 19.25
CA ASN A 19 7.79 -9.20 19.26
C ASN A 19 6.76 -9.25 20.40
N ILE A 20 5.55 -8.80 20.11
CA ILE A 20 4.42 -8.88 21.04
C ILE A 20 3.70 -10.18 20.71
N SER A 21 3.82 -11.17 21.59
CA SER A 21 3.03 -12.39 21.49
C SER A 21 1.54 -11.99 21.49
N ASN A 22 0.77 -12.48 20.50
CA ASN A 22 -0.64 -12.14 20.32
C ASN A 22 -0.93 -10.65 20.06
N PHE A 23 -0.11 -9.97 19.22
CA PHE A 23 -0.30 -8.56 18.87
C PHE A 23 -1.74 -8.24 18.43
N ARG A 24 -2.45 -9.19 17.80
CA ARG A 24 -3.86 -9.05 17.37
C ARG A 24 -4.85 -8.86 18.54
N ARG A 25 -4.45 -9.17 19.77
CA ARG A 25 -5.27 -8.97 20.99
C ARG A 25 -4.71 -7.88 21.89
N ASN A 26 -3.64 -7.21 21.47
CA ASN A 26 -3.02 -6.16 22.27
C ASN A 26 -3.76 -4.82 22.06
N PRO A 27 -4.41 -4.24 23.08
CA PRO A 27 -5.15 -2.99 22.95
C PRO A 27 -4.26 -1.80 22.55
N ASP A 28 -3.00 -1.76 22.99
CA ASP A 28 -2.06 -0.70 22.64
C ASP A 28 -1.71 -0.76 21.13
N PHE A 29 -1.60 -1.98 20.58
CA PHE A 29 -1.42 -2.15 19.13
C PHE A 29 -2.63 -1.64 18.36
N PHE A 30 -3.85 -1.98 18.81
CA PHE A 30 -5.06 -1.51 18.15
C PHE A 30 -5.18 0.02 18.22
N ALA A 31 -4.82 0.63 19.34
CA ALA A 31 -4.82 2.08 19.47
C ALA A 31 -3.83 2.74 18.49
N SER A 32 -2.58 2.24 18.42
CA SER A 32 -1.57 2.72 17.47
C SER A 32 -2.01 2.52 16.03
N PHE A 33 -2.53 1.33 15.70
CA PHE A 33 -2.99 0.99 14.36
C PHE A 33 -4.19 1.85 13.93
N SER A 34 -5.19 2.02 14.81
CA SER A 34 -6.38 2.83 14.53
C SER A 34 -6.02 4.29 14.31
N PHE A 35 -5.11 4.84 15.11
CA PHE A 35 -4.62 6.20 14.90
C PHE A 35 -3.93 6.34 13.55
N PHE A 36 -3.02 5.42 13.23
CA PHE A 36 -2.33 5.39 11.93
C PHE A 36 -3.32 5.30 10.76
N TYR A 37 -4.29 4.40 10.83
CA TYR A 37 -5.29 4.21 9.79
C TYR A 37 -6.18 5.44 9.58
N ASN A 38 -6.68 6.03 10.68
CA ASN A 38 -7.50 7.24 10.60
C ASN A 38 -6.73 8.42 9.99
N LYS A 39 -5.44 8.58 10.32
CA LYS A 39 -4.59 9.59 9.69
C LYS A 39 -4.36 9.33 8.21
N LEU A 40 -4.20 8.07 7.80
CA LEU A 40 -4.12 7.72 6.38
C LEU A 40 -5.40 8.10 5.63
N LEU A 41 -6.57 7.82 6.21
CA LEU A 41 -7.85 8.22 5.62
C LEU A 41 -7.92 9.75 5.45
N MET A 42 -7.57 10.51 6.48
CA MET A 42 -7.61 11.98 6.43
C MET A 42 -6.63 12.55 5.41
N ASP A 43 -5.42 12.01 5.32
CA ASP A 43 -4.34 12.60 4.53
C ASP A 43 -4.33 12.11 3.06
N LEU A 44 -4.93 10.95 2.76
CA LEU A 44 -4.84 10.35 1.43
C LEU A 44 -6.17 10.25 0.70
N TYR A 45 -7.30 10.13 1.39
CA TYR A 45 -8.59 9.91 0.75
C TYR A 45 -9.05 11.08 -0.13
N GLU A 46 -8.72 12.32 0.27
CA GLU A 46 -9.09 13.52 -0.47
C GLU A 46 -8.13 13.84 -1.64
N HIS A 47 -7.06 13.05 -1.80
CA HIS A 47 -6.15 13.26 -2.93
C HIS A 47 -6.80 12.87 -4.27
N PRO A 48 -6.62 13.68 -5.31
CA PRO A 48 -7.06 13.32 -6.67
C PRO A 48 -6.54 11.93 -7.06
N GLY A 49 -7.42 11.12 -7.60
CA GLY A 49 -7.09 9.78 -8.04
C GLY A 49 -7.12 8.69 -6.96
N CYS A 50 -7.25 9.00 -5.67
CA CYS A 50 -7.49 7.98 -4.65
C CYS A 50 -8.93 7.44 -4.80
N LEU A 51 -9.07 6.18 -5.21
CA LEU A 51 -10.36 5.54 -5.42
C LEU A 51 -10.91 4.92 -4.14
N GLU A 52 -10.03 4.27 -3.38
CA GLU A 52 -10.44 3.49 -2.22
C GLU A 52 -9.30 3.25 -1.27
N ILE A 53 -9.59 3.21 0.03
CA ILE A 53 -8.70 2.75 1.10
C ILE A 53 -9.44 1.67 1.88
N LYS A 54 -8.92 0.44 1.82
CA LYS A 54 -9.48 -0.74 2.51
C LYS A 54 -8.54 -1.23 3.59
N GLN A 55 -9.11 -1.67 4.68
CA GLN A 55 -8.40 -2.39 5.74
C GLN A 55 -8.86 -3.86 5.78
N HIS A 56 -7.89 -4.75 5.89
CA HIS A 56 -8.14 -6.16 6.17
C HIS A 56 -7.06 -6.65 7.15
N ASP A 57 -7.47 -7.00 8.37
CA ASP A 57 -6.56 -7.30 9.48
C ASP A 57 -5.57 -6.14 9.72
N ASN A 58 -4.27 -6.44 9.66
CA ASN A 58 -3.18 -5.46 9.75
C ASN A 58 -2.66 -5.01 8.38
N ASN A 59 -3.37 -5.32 7.31
CA ASN A 59 -3.05 -4.84 5.96
C ASN A 59 -3.97 -3.67 5.60
N ILE A 60 -3.42 -2.72 4.87
CA ILE A 60 -4.16 -1.59 4.30
C ILE A 60 -3.89 -1.59 2.80
N ILE A 61 -4.93 -1.52 2.01
CA ILE A 61 -4.88 -1.45 0.55
C ILE A 61 -5.39 -0.09 0.12
N ILE A 62 -4.60 0.66 -0.65
CA ILE A 62 -4.96 1.96 -1.20
C ILE A 62 -4.93 1.82 -2.72
N ILE A 63 -6.03 2.18 -3.37
CA ILE A 63 -6.22 2.03 -4.81
C ILE A 63 -6.25 3.41 -5.47
N TRP A 64 -5.44 3.59 -6.50
CA TRP A 64 -5.27 4.83 -7.23
C TRP A 64 -5.64 4.70 -8.69
N ASN A 65 -6.33 5.70 -9.24
CA ASN A 65 -6.57 5.86 -10.66
C ASN A 65 -5.33 6.46 -11.35
N LEU A 66 -4.70 5.70 -12.23
CA LEU A 66 -3.52 6.15 -12.96
C LEU A 66 -3.81 7.19 -14.07
N LYS A 67 -5.09 7.45 -14.37
CA LYS A 67 -5.49 8.57 -15.24
C LYS A 67 -5.45 9.92 -14.52
N GLU A 68 -5.57 9.92 -13.20
CA GLU A 68 -5.63 11.13 -12.36
C GLU A 68 -4.36 11.33 -11.54
N ALA A 69 -3.63 10.24 -11.22
CA ALA A 69 -2.38 10.29 -10.48
C ALA A 69 -1.32 9.45 -11.20
N ASN A 70 -0.15 10.02 -11.49
CA ASN A 70 0.95 9.27 -12.09
C ASN A 70 1.72 8.44 -11.06
N ALA A 71 2.50 7.45 -11.55
CA ALA A 71 3.25 6.52 -10.69
C ALA A 71 4.26 7.23 -9.77
N GLU A 72 4.87 8.33 -10.21
CA GLU A 72 5.80 9.12 -9.39
C GLU A 72 5.10 9.78 -8.21
N SER A 73 3.95 10.44 -8.46
CA SER A 73 3.16 11.06 -7.39
C SER A 73 2.63 10.03 -6.40
N ILE A 74 2.23 8.84 -6.87
CA ILE A 74 1.79 7.73 -6.02
C ILE A 74 2.97 7.21 -5.17
N LEU A 75 4.15 7.06 -5.77
CA LEU A 75 5.34 6.67 -5.04
C LEU A 75 5.70 7.69 -3.95
N GLU A 76 5.56 8.99 -4.23
CA GLU A 76 5.82 10.06 -3.25
C GLU A 76 4.90 9.99 -2.02
N LYS A 77 3.74 9.31 -2.10
CA LYS A 77 2.86 9.11 -0.94
C LYS A 77 3.51 8.28 0.16
N HIS A 78 4.57 7.51 -0.14
CA HIS A 78 5.32 6.83 0.91
C HIS A 78 5.90 7.80 1.95
N LYS A 79 6.26 9.04 1.55
CA LYS A 79 6.74 10.06 2.48
C LYS A 79 5.66 10.51 3.45
N THR A 80 4.42 10.70 2.96
CA THR A 80 3.25 10.98 3.80
C THR A 80 2.99 9.83 4.77
N ILE A 81 2.99 8.59 4.27
CA ILE A 81 2.82 7.39 5.08
C ILE A 81 3.90 7.31 6.18
N HIS A 82 5.16 7.60 5.82
CA HIS A 82 6.26 7.61 6.78
C HIS A 82 6.12 8.72 7.84
N LYS A 83 5.65 9.90 7.45
CA LYS A 83 5.36 11.01 8.38
C LYS A 83 4.28 10.60 9.38
N ILE A 84 3.18 10.00 8.90
CA ILE A 84 2.09 9.48 9.75
C ILE A 84 2.61 8.42 10.72
N LEU A 85 3.48 7.50 10.24
CA LEU A 85 4.10 6.49 11.09
C LEU A 85 4.90 7.12 12.24
N ARG A 86 5.73 8.13 11.93
CA ARG A 86 6.54 8.83 12.95
C ARG A 86 5.65 9.53 13.99
N GLU A 87 4.58 10.17 13.55
CA GLU A 87 3.60 10.80 14.43
C GLU A 87 2.90 9.75 15.32
N THR A 88 2.48 8.63 14.73
CA THR A 88 1.87 7.51 15.46
C THR A 88 2.81 7.00 16.55
N ASN A 89 4.07 6.73 16.21
CA ASN A 89 5.04 6.17 17.17
C ASN A 89 5.40 7.16 18.28
N LYS A 90 5.33 8.48 18.00
CA LYS A 90 5.48 9.51 19.02
C LYS A 90 4.31 9.52 20.00
N ASN A 91 3.09 9.32 19.52
CA ASN A 91 1.88 9.30 20.35
C ASN A 91 1.69 7.98 21.11
N PHE A 92 2.23 6.88 20.56
CA PHE A 92 2.09 5.53 21.13
C PHE A 92 3.46 4.87 21.37
N PRO A 93 4.33 5.43 22.24
CA PRO A 93 5.69 4.92 22.43
C PRO A 93 5.76 3.52 23.07
N ARG A 94 4.69 3.08 23.74
CA ARG A 94 4.63 1.74 24.35
C ARG A 94 4.45 0.63 23.33
N CYS A 95 3.78 0.92 22.22
CA CYS A 95 3.58 -0.03 21.13
C CYS A 95 3.85 0.62 19.77
N PRO A 96 5.13 0.94 19.48
CA PRO A 96 5.48 1.50 18.19
C PRO A 96 5.23 0.48 17.08
N ILE A 97 4.73 0.97 15.96
CA ILE A 97 4.45 0.17 14.76
C ILE A 97 5.47 0.44 13.67
N ASN A 98 5.55 -0.46 12.71
CA ASN A 98 6.31 -0.32 11.48
C ASN A 98 5.47 -0.85 10.31
N TYR A 99 5.91 -0.63 9.08
CA TYR A 99 5.20 -1.10 7.90
C TYR A 99 6.15 -1.68 6.83
N LEU A 100 5.56 -2.47 5.96
CA LEU A 100 6.11 -2.85 4.67
C LEU A 100 5.17 -2.33 3.60
N ILE A 101 5.70 -1.83 2.49
CA ILE A 101 4.93 -1.35 1.34
C ILE A 101 5.26 -2.20 0.13
N VAL A 102 4.23 -2.60 -0.61
CA VAL A 102 4.34 -3.12 -1.97
C VAL A 102 3.48 -2.26 -2.88
N LEU A 103 4.05 -1.78 -3.99
CA LEU A 103 3.36 -1.06 -5.04
C LEU A 103 3.22 -1.95 -6.27
N GLU A 104 2.01 -2.01 -6.79
CA GLU A 104 1.63 -2.76 -7.99
C GLU A 104 0.89 -1.84 -8.96
N ALA A 105 0.93 -2.12 -10.26
CA ALA A 105 0.15 -1.41 -11.26
C ALA A 105 -0.41 -2.38 -12.29
N GLY A 106 -1.56 -2.04 -12.87
CA GLY A 106 -2.18 -2.84 -13.93
C GLY A 106 -3.59 -2.35 -14.27
N ILE A 107 -4.38 -3.23 -14.87
CA ILE A 107 -5.74 -2.95 -15.28
C ILE A 107 -6.72 -3.57 -14.29
N CYS A 108 -7.73 -2.81 -13.92
CA CYS A 108 -8.84 -3.26 -13.10
C CYS A 108 -10.15 -3.16 -13.90
N ASN A 109 -10.97 -4.19 -13.82
CA ASN A 109 -12.33 -4.15 -14.31
C ASN A 109 -13.24 -3.56 -13.24
N ILE A 110 -13.88 -2.45 -13.57
CA ILE A 110 -14.88 -1.81 -12.72
C ILE A 110 -16.26 -2.17 -13.23
N ILE A 111 -17.04 -2.84 -12.40
CA ILE A 111 -18.43 -3.17 -12.65
C ILE A 111 -19.29 -2.18 -11.85
N GLN A 112 -19.97 -1.29 -12.56
CA GLN A 112 -20.94 -0.42 -11.92
C GLN A 112 -22.21 -1.20 -11.63
N LEU A 113 -22.55 -1.31 -10.35
CA LEU A 113 -23.83 -1.88 -9.93
C LEU A 113 -24.90 -0.78 -9.98
N GLN A 114 -25.91 -0.99 -10.82
CA GLN A 114 -27.11 -0.15 -10.79
C GLN A 114 -27.90 -0.51 -9.53
N HIS A 115 -27.65 0.19 -8.44
CA HIS A 115 -28.47 0.08 -7.24
C HIS A 115 -29.07 1.45 -6.92
N ASN A 116 -30.42 1.47 -6.89
CA ASN A 116 -31.29 2.59 -6.49
C ASN A 116 -30.62 3.86 -5.95
N ARG A 117 -30.53 4.85 -6.83
CA ARG A 117 -30.59 6.33 -6.66
C ARG A 117 -29.74 7.06 -5.61
N LYS A 118 -28.97 6.44 -4.71
CA LYS A 118 -28.25 7.21 -3.66
C LYS A 118 -26.73 7.20 -3.70
N ALA A 119 -26.10 6.17 -4.21
CA ALA A 119 -24.66 6.14 -4.54
C ALA A 119 -24.40 4.98 -5.51
N PRO A 120 -23.59 5.16 -6.56
CA PRO A 120 -23.17 4.05 -7.39
C PRO A 120 -22.27 3.12 -6.57
N ALA A 121 -22.66 1.86 -6.41
CA ALA A 121 -21.79 0.84 -5.88
C ALA A 121 -20.92 0.29 -7.03
N PHE A 122 -19.63 0.12 -6.77
CA PHE A 122 -18.69 -0.43 -7.73
C PHE A 122 -18.09 -1.73 -7.20
N ILE A 123 -17.98 -2.73 -8.07
CA ILE A 123 -17.13 -3.89 -7.81
C ILE A 123 -15.86 -3.70 -8.62
N MET A 124 -14.72 -3.69 -7.96
CA MET A 124 -13.42 -3.71 -8.58
C MET A 124 -12.91 -5.15 -8.63
N GLN A 125 -12.67 -5.67 -9.84
CA GLN A 125 -12.15 -7.01 -10.05
C GLN A 125 -10.75 -6.91 -10.66
N SER A 126 -9.75 -7.34 -9.89
CA SER A 126 -8.36 -7.40 -10.33
C SER A 126 -7.60 -8.46 -9.53
N ASP A 127 -6.75 -9.21 -10.23
CA ASP A 127 -5.80 -10.14 -9.62
C ASP A 127 -4.61 -9.43 -8.94
N MET A 128 -4.43 -8.12 -9.21
CA MET A 128 -3.36 -7.32 -8.63
C MET A 128 -3.41 -7.27 -7.10
N ILE A 129 -4.60 -7.11 -6.52
CA ILE A 129 -4.76 -7.06 -5.06
C ILE A 129 -4.29 -8.38 -4.46
N GLU A 130 -4.69 -9.50 -5.05
CA GLU A 130 -4.28 -10.83 -4.60
C GLU A 130 -2.76 -11.03 -4.76
N ARG A 131 -2.18 -10.64 -5.91
CA ARG A 131 -0.73 -10.69 -6.15
C ARG A 131 0.03 -9.87 -5.12
N THR A 132 -0.43 -8.65 -4.87
CA THR A 132 0.21 -7.73 -3.92
C THR A 132 0.17 -8.31 -2.50
N GLN A 133 -0.94 -8.92 -2.11
CA GLN A 133 -1.09 -9.60 -0.81
C GLN A 133 -0.18 -10.83 -0.71
N LYS A 134 -0.02 -11.61 -1.78
CA LYS A 134 0.93 -12.74 -1.83
C LYS A 134 2.36 -12.26 -1.62
N VAL A 135 2.77 -11.18 -2.28
CA VAL A 135 4.10 -10.58 -2.08
C VAL A 135 4.27 -10.13 -0.63
N LEU A 136 3.30 -9.37 -0.08
CA LEU A 136 3.35 -8.91 1.32
C LEU A 136 3.45 -10.06 2.33
N SER A 137 2.76 -11.16 2.10
CA SER A 137 2.80 -12.33 2.99
C SER A 137 4.14 -13.05 2.96
N SER A 138 4.84 -12.98 1.83
CA SER A 138 6.13 -13.64 1.61
C SER A 138 7.33 -12.87 2.13
N ILE A 139 7.17 -11.56 2.33
CA ILE A 139 8.23 -10.71 2.86
C ILE A 139 8.40 -11.04 4.35
N GLY A 140 9.42 -11.81 4.66
CA GLY A 140 9.80 -12.16 6.03
C GLY A 140 10.28 -10.95 6.84
N GLU A 141 10.47 -11.14 8.17
CA GLU A 141 10.58 -10.02 9.09
C GLU A 141 11.90 -9.22 9.05
N ALA A 142 12.98 -9.77 8.52
CA ALA A 142 14.30 -9.23 8.85
C ALA A 142 15.20 -8.78 7.68
N LYS A 143 14.86 -9.02 6.42
CA LYS A 143 15.85 -8.88 5.33
C LYS A 143 15.44 -8.05 4.12
N TYR A 144 14.19 -7.57 4.06
CA TYR A 144 13.68 -6.91 2.87
C TYR A 144 13.51 -5.40 3.08
N PRO A 145 13.68 -4.62 2.01
CA PRO A 145 13.43 -3.18 2.03
C PRO A 145 12.00 -2.88 2.46
N HIS A 146 11.79 -1.75 3.13
CA HIS A 146 10.46 -1.30 3.54
C HIS A 146 9.53 -0.99 2.38
N ILE A 147 10.08 -0.69 1.19
CA ILE A 147 9.32 -0.35 -0.02
C ILE A 147 9.78 -1.24 -1.15
N MET A 148 8.83 -1.91 -1.77
CA MET A 148 9.02 -2.74 -2.95
C MET A 148 8.01 -2.37 -4.03
N PHE A 149 8.40 -2.51 -5.28
CA PHE A 149 7.51 -2.32 -6.43
C PHE A 149 7.56 -3.55 -7.30
N THR A 150 6.42 -3.97 -7.82
CA THR A 150 6.38 -5.01 -8.84
C THR A 150 6.94 -4.48 -10.16
N HIS A 151 7.21 -5.38 -11.09
CA HIS A 151 7.75 -5.04 -12.39
C HIS A 151 6.84 -4.08 -13.18
N ASP A 152 5.52 -4.26 -13.08
CA ASP A 152 4.56 -3.42 -13.79
C ASP A 152 4.53 -2.00 -13.24
N PHE A 153 4.60 -1.82 -11.92
CA PHE A 153 4.75 -0.49 -11.32
C PHE A 153 6.11 0.14 -11.67
N TYR A 154 7.20 -0.65 -11.61
CA TYR A 154 8.55 -0.20 -11.98
C TYR A 154 8.60 0.36 -13.40
N LYS A 155 7.93 -0.27 -14.38
CA LYS A 155 7.90 0.22 -15.77
C LYS A 155 7.37 1.65 -15.89
N LEU A 156 6.42 2.03 -15.05
CA LEU A 156 5.77 3.34 -15.06
C LEU A 156 6.62 4.46 -14.43
N LEU A 157 7.69 4.11 -13.71
CA LEU A 157 8.55 5.10 -13.05
C LEU A 157 9.45 5.83 -14.05
N PRO A 158 9.72 7.15 -13.82
CA PRO A 158 10.69 7.91 -14.61
C PRO A 158 12.12 7.34 -14.51
N ALA A 159 12.92 7.55 -15.57
CA ALA A 159 14.31 7.08 -15.63
C ALA A 159 15.14 7.51 -14.41
N LYS A 160 15.03 8.78 -13.99
CA LYS A 160 15.71 9.36 -12.82
C LYS A 160 15.43 8.58 -11.52
N ILE A 161 14.24 8.00 -11.37
CA ILE A 161 13.89 7.18 -10.21
C ILE A 161 14.46 5.77 -10.38
N LYS A 162 14.38 5.20 -11.59
CA LYS A 162 14.91 3.87 -11.91
C LYS A 162 16.41 3.73 -11.62
N GLU A 163 17.19 4.78 -11.81
CA GLU A 163 18.64 4.81 -11.49
C GLU A 163 18.94 4.55 -9.99
N LYS A 164 17.98 4.86 -9.11
CA LYS A 164 18.09 4.68 -7.66
C LYS A 164 17.63 3.30 -7.17
N ILE A 165 17.18 2.46 -8.10
CA ILE A 165 16.60 1.15 -7.79
C ILE A 165 17.67 0.08 -7.94
N CYS A 166 17.62 -0.94 -7.08
CA CYS A 166 18.56 -2.07 -7.10
C CYS A 166 17.93 -3.32 -7.77
N CYS A 167 18.75 -4.38 -7.83
CA CYS A 167 18.45 -5.66 -8.45
C CYS A 167 17.09 -6.22 -8.06
N PRO A 168 16.44 -6.98 -8.97
CA PRO A 168 15.13 -7.55 -8.71
C PRO A 168 15.17 -8.63 -7.63
N TYR A 169 14.05 -8.72 -6.89
CA TYR A 169 13.69 -9.79 -5.98
C TYR A 169 12.58 -10.62 -6.62
N TYR A 170 12.50 -11.90 -6.32
CA TYR A 170 11.47 -12.77 -6.85
C TYR A 170 10.66 -13.39 -5.71
N PHE A 171 9.34 -13.21 -5.76
CA PHE A 171 8.37 -13.79 -4.85
C PHE A 171 7.27 -14.47 -5.66
N PHE A 172 7.11 -15.80 -5.53
CA PHE A 172 6.11 -16.56 -6.29
C PHE A 172 6.08 -16.21 -7.79
N HIS A 173 7.27 -16.13 -8.43
CA HIS A 173 7.44 -15.71 -9.83
C HIS A 173 7.10 -14.22 -10.11
N ILE A 174 6.78 -13.43 -9.10
CA ILE A 174 6.57 -12.00 -9.23
C ILE A 174 7.91 -11.31 -9.07
N CYS A 175 8.33 -10.57 -10.10
CA CYS A 175 9.53 -9.76 -10.07
C CYS A 175 9.26 -8.44 -9.36
N CYS A 176 10.01 -8.17 -8.29
CA CYS A 176 9.90 -6.96 -7.49
C CYS A 176 11.23 -6.21 -7.43
N TYR A 177 11.17 -4.93 -7.19
CA TYR A 177 12.31 -4.01 -7.10
C TYR A 177 12.24 -3.20 -5.80
N SER A 178 13.35 -2.63 -5.37
CA SER A 178 13.41 -1.73 -4.23
C SER A 178 14.45 -0.62 -4.43
N PHE A 179 14.42 0.42 -3.61
CA PHE A 179 15.48 1.41 -3.59
C PHE A 179 16.81 0.79 -3.11
N LYS A 180 17.92 1.30 -3.67
CA LYS A 180 19.25 0.98 -3.19
C LYS A 180 19.35 1.39 -1.72
N PRO A 181 19.93 0.56 -0.84
CA PRO A 181 20.18 0.98 0.53
C PRO A 181 21.10 2.21 0.52
N HIS A 182 20.78 3.21 1.33
CA HIS A 182 21.72 4.32 1.55
C HIS A 182 22.96 3.73 2.24
N ARG A 183 24.12 3.88 1.60
CA ARG A 183 25.43 3.58 2.19
C ARG A 183 25.81 4.65 3.18
#